data_74e9ad0d190b5c5aa779d8b5ca403f8e
#
_entry.id   74e9ad0d190b5c5aa779d8b5ca403f8e
#
_cell.length_a   1.000
_cell.length_b   1.000
_cell.length_c   1.000
_cell.angle_alpha   90.00
_cell.angle_beta   90.00
_cell.angle_gamma   90.00
#
_symmetry.space_group_name_H-M   'P 1'
#
loop_
_entity.id
_entity.type
_entity.pdbx_description
1 polymer ?
#
loop_
_entity_poly.entity_id
_entity_poly.type
_entity_poly.pdbx_seq_one_letter_code
_entity_poly.pdbx_strand_id
1 'polypeptide(L)'
;NSLEEYRKILQNEEKKASTIEKYIRDVKKLRDFAKGQPITQELLINYKQHLQSSNLYTTSSINSYIAAANNFCRTMDAHLLHIKMLRTQHCAFTSIQNELSMQDYTTLIKTAITQNCTQLAMIIETLGSTGIRISELKYVTVESLHTGMASISNKGKIRQILYPQKLIYTLLNYCKSKDILSGCVFKTAGGKPLDRSNIWHSMKKLCNSAGIDSAKVYPHNIRHLFARCFYEQTNDIAKLADVLGHSNIETTRIYIKTSGNEHRRLLDGMGMVV
;
A
#
# COMPACT_ATOMS: atom_id res chain seq x y z
N ASN A 1 7.74 20.67 26.71
CA ASN A 1 7.74 20.57 25.25
C ASN A 1 6.62 19.63 24.80
N SER A 2 5.47 20.17 24.43
CA SER A 2 4.23 19.41 24.18
C SER A 2 4.36 18.25 23.17
N LEU A 3 5.27 18.33 22.19
CA LEU A 3 5.51 17.25 21.24
C LEU A 3 6.27 16.06 21.83
N GLU A 4 7.21 16.29 22.74
CA GLU A 4 7.93 15.22 23.44
C GLU A 4 7.02 14.49 24.42
N GLU A 5 6.17 15.24 25.11
CA GLU A 5 5.15 14.69 25.99
C GLU A 5 4.14 13.84 25.17
N TYR A 6 3.65 14.38 24.06
CA TYR A 6 2.78 13.64 23.14
C TYR A 6 3.42 12.36 22.63
N ARG A 7 4.72 12.40 22.26
CA ARG A 7 5.47 11.21 21.86
C ARG A 7 5.48 10.14 22.97
N LYS A 8 5.76 10.54 24.22
CA LYS A 8 5.77 9.62 25.37
C LYS A 8 4.41 8.98 25.58
N ILE A 9 3.32 9.75 25.47
CA ILE A 9 1.96 9.22 25.63
C ILE A 9 1.66 8.20 24.53
N LEU A 10 2.00 8.50 23.27
CA LEU A 10 1.82 7.55 22.16
C LEU A 10 2.65 6.27 22.32
N GLN A 11 3.83 6.36 22.95
CA GLN A 11 4.65 5.19 23.31
C GLN A 11 3.98 4.37 24.41
N ASN A 12 3.45 5.01 25.44
CA ASN A 12 2.71 4.35 26.53
C ASN A 12 1.41 3.70 26.03
N GLU A 13 0.78 4.25 24.98
CA GLU A 13 -0.34 3.60 24.26
C GLU A 13 0.11 2.45 23.33
N GLU A 14 1.36 2.02 23.41
CA GLU A 14 1.93 0.93 22.57
C GLU A 14 1.73 1.12 21.07
N LYS A 15 1.68 2.38 20.59
CA LYS A 15 1.59 2.67 19.16
C LYS A 15 2.87 2.24 18.46
N LYS A 16 2.74 1.72 17.23
CA LYS A 16 3.89 1.38 16.39
C LYS A 16 4.77 2.62 16.13
N ALA A 17 6.09 2.45 16.14
CA ALA A 17 7.04 3.53 15.88
C ALA A 17 6.71 4.34 14.62
N SER A 18 6.35 3.68 13.51
CA SER A 18 5.95 4.35 12.27
C SER A 18 4.68 5.20 12.41
N THR A 19 3.75 4.81 13.29
CA THR A 19 2.53 5.57 13.60
C THR A 19 2.86 6.80 14.45
N ILE A 20 3.75 6.64 15.43
CA ILE A 20 4.23 7.73 16.28
C ILE A 20 4.92 8.79 15.41
N GLU A 21 5.88 8.39 14.58
CA GLU A 21 6.60 9.31 13.70
C GLU A 21 5.65 10.05 12.73
N LYS A 22 4.64 9.35 12.22
CA LYS A 22 3.62 9.97 11.37
C LYS A 22 2.83 11.03 12.15
N TYR A 23 2.32 10.70 13.33
CA TYR A 23 1.54 11.62 14.14
C TYR A 23 2.37 12.86 14.57
N ILE A 24 3.61 12.65 15.00
CA ILE A 24 4.52 13.75 15.34
C ILE A 24 4.76 14.66 14.15
N ARG A 25 5.03 14.10 12.97
CA ARG A 25 5.23 14.87 11.74
C ARG A 25 3.97 15.67 11.36
N ASP A 26 2.81 15.05 11.44
CA ASP A 26 1.55 15.67 11.04
C ASP A 26 1.12 16.77 12.05
N VAL A 27 1.38 16.57 13.35
CA VAL A 27 1.15 17.61 14.40
C VAL A 27 2.17 18.74 14.30
N LYS A 28 3.42 18.50 13.86
CA LYS A 28 4.37 19.57 13.57
C LYS A 28 3.81 20.57 12.56
N LYS A 29 3.13 20.11 11.51
CA LYS A 29 2.46 20.99 10.53
C LYS A 29 1.38 21.85 11.15
N LEU A 30 0.59 21.32 12.08
CA LEU A 30 -0.39 22.11 12.84
C LEU A 30 0.31 23.17 13.68
N ARG A 31 1.38 22.82 14.38
CA ARG A 31 2.18 23.77 15.18
C ARG A 31 2.78 24.87 14.33
N ASP A 32 3.33 24.53 13.17
CA ASP A 32 3.93 25.48 12.25
C ASP A 32 2.87 26.44 11.67
N PHE A 33 1.64 25.95 11.44
CA PHE A 33 0.49 26.78 11.06
C PHE A 33 0.08 27.71 12.22
N ALA A 34 0.06 27.20 13.46
CA ALA A 34 -0.34 27.97 14.65
C ALA A 34 0.64 29.11 15.00
N LYS A 35 1.90 29.05 14.55
CA LYS A 35 2.93 30.10 14.78
C LYS A 35 3.04 30.54 16.25
N GLY A 36 2.93 29.60 17.19
CA GLY A 36 3.00 29.86 18.63
C GLY A 36 1.68 30.33 19.28
N GLN A 37 0.61 30.47 18.51
CA GLN A 37 -0.70 30.76 19.07
C GLN A 37 -1.28 29.50 19.78
N PRO A 38 -2.12 29.73 20.82
CA PRO A 38 -2.82 28.61 21.47
C PRO A 38 -3.75 27.89 20.48
N ILE A 39 -3.83 26.56 20.62
CA ILE A 39 -4.73 25.76 19.79
C ILE A 39 -6.15 25.97 20.32
N THR A 40 -6.98 26.60 19.50
CA THR A 40 -8.40 26.86 19.75
C THR A 40 -9.24 26.13 18.68
N GLN A 41 -10.54 26.02 18.92
CA GLN A 41 -11.46 25.46 17.93
C GLN A 41 -11.43 26.25 16.63
N GLU A 42 -11.35 27.58 16.70
CA GLU A 42 -11.25 28.47 15.53
C GLU A 42 -9.95 28.21 14.76
N LEU A 43 -8.80 28.12 15.46
CA LEU A 43 -7.52 27.82 14.81
C LEU A 43 -7.55 26.46 14.09
N LEU A 44 -8.18 25.44 14.66
CA LEU A 44 -8.31 24.13 14.01
C LEU A 44 -9.20 24.20 12.76
N ILE A 45 -10.29 24.98 12.79
CA ILE A 45 -11.15 25.21 11.62
C ILE A 45 -10.36 25.93 10.51
N ASN A 46 -9.62 26.98 10.86
CA ASN A 46 -8.77 27.73 9.94
C ASN A 46 -7.66 26.84 9.36
N TYR A 47 -7.06 25.95 10.17
CA TYR A 47 -6.08 24.98 9.69
C TYR A 47 -6.67 24.03 8.65
N LYS A 48 -7.88 23.50 8.89
CA LYS A 48 -8.59 22.66 7.91
C LYS A 48 -8.85 23.42 6.60
N GLN A 49 -9.33 24.67 6.69
CA GLN A 49 -9.58 25.50 5.50
C GLN A 49 -8.28 25.77 4.72
N HIS A 50 -7.19 26.06 5.43
CA HIS A 50 -5.86 26.24 4.83
C HIS A 50 -5.40 24.99 4.07
N LEU A 51 -5.56 23.81 4.65
CA LEU A 51 -5.23 22.56 3.96
C LEU A 51 -6.08 22.33 2.69
N GLN A 52 -7.35 22.74 2.72
CA GLN A 52 -8.25 22.63 1.55
C GLN A 52 -7.89 23.63 0.45
N SER A 53 -7.65 24.88 0.80
CA SER A 53 -7.38 25.98 -0.15
C SER A 53 -6.00 25.86 -0.82
N SER A 54 -5.05 25.17 -0.19
CA SER A 54 -3.70 25.00 -0.73
C SER A 54 -3.66 24.19 -2.04
N ASN A 55 -4.68 23.40 -2.35
CA ASN A 55 -4.73 22.46 -3.49
C ASN A 55 -3.54 21.47 -3.57
N LEU A 56 -2.73 21.38 -2.52
CA LEU A 56 -1.55 20.52 -2.45
C LEU A 56 -1.87 19.09 -1.95
N TYR A 57 -3.05 18.91 -1.35
CA TYR A 57 -3.39 17.69 -0.63
C TYR A 57 -4.68 17.07 -1.15
N THR A 58 -4.67 15.75 -1.27
CA THR A 58 -5.91 14.99 -1.49
C THR A 58 -6.80 15.02 -0.24
N THR A 59 -8.10 14.82 -0.41
CA THR A 59 -9.06 14.71 0.72
C THR A 59 -8.62 13.68 1.76
N SER A 60 -8.06 12.55 1.32
CA SER A 60 -7.51 11.52 2.21
C SER A 60 -6.33 12.03 3.02
N SER A 61 -5.43 12.80 2.40
CA SER A 61 -4.28 13.41 3.09
C SER A 61 -4.75 14.45 4.11
N ILE A 62 -5.71 15.30 3.75
CA ILE A 62 -6.30 16.28 4.65
C ILE A 62 -6.93 15.58 5.86
N ASN A 63 -7.72 14.54 5.63
CA ASN A 63 -8.32 13.75 6.70
C ASN A 63 -7.27 13.10 7.62
N SER A 64 -6.12 12.73 7.08
CA SER A 64 -5.01 12.21 7.87
C SER A 64 -4.41 13.27 8.81
N TYR A 65 -4.24 14.51 8.35
CA TYR A 65 -3.80 15.63 9.18
C TYR A 65 -4.84 15.99 10.25
N ILE A 66 -6.13 16.00 9.88
CA ILE A 66 -7.24 16.20 10.84
C ILE A 66 -7.24 15.12 11.92
N ALA A 67 -7.06 13.85 11.54
CA ALA A 67 -6.99 12.76 12.50
C ALA A 67 -5.84 12.91 13.49
N ALA A 68 -4.68 13.36 13.01
CA ALA A 68 -3.52 13.64 13.86
C ALA A 68 -3.78 14.82 14.81
N ALA A 69 -4.39 15.91 14.33
CA ALA A 69 -4.76 17.08 15.13
C ALA A 69 -5.77 16.71 16.23
N ASN A 70 -6.84 16.00 15.87
CA ASN A 70 -7.85 15.55 16.84
C ASN A 70 -7.27 14.59 17.87
N ASN A 71 -6.37 13.66 17.43
CA ASN A 71 -5.70 12.77 18.38
C ASN A 71 -4.82 13.56 19.35
N PHE A 72 -4.03 14.52 18.85
CA PHE A 72 -3.20 15.38 19.67
C PHE A 72 -4.02 16.15 20.72
N CYS A 73 -5.09 16.84 20.30
CA CYS A 73 -5.97 17.57 21.22
C CYS A 73 -6.55 16.66 22.29
N ARG A 74 -7.06 15.49 21.91
CA ARG A 74 -7.59 14.50 22.85
C ARG A 74 -6.54 14.04 23.85
N THR A 75 -5.32 13.76 23.41
CA THR A 75 -4.24 13.23 24.24
C THR A 75 -3.66 14.30 25.19
N MET A 76 -3.77 15.57 24.83
CA MET A 76 -3.31 16.72 25.62
C MET A 76 -4.44 17.36 26.44
N ASP A 77 -5.44 16.57 26.84
CA ASP A 77 -6.58 16.96 27.69
C ASP A 77 -7.46 18.09 27.13
N ALA A 78 -7.35 18.37 25.84
CA ALA A 78 -8.19 19.35 25.16
C ALA A 78 -9.36 18.64 24.40
N HIS A 79 -10.08 17.79 25.09
CA HIS A 79 -11.12 16.90 24.51
C HIS A 79 -12.26 17.62 23.77
N LEU A 80 -12.52 18.88 24.11
CA LEU A 80 -13.56 19.70 23.48
C LEU A 80 -13.12 20.21 22.09
N LEU A 81 -11.81 20.20 21.80
CA LEU A 81 -11.27 20.65 20.53
C LEU A 81 -11.30 19.51 19.51
N HIS A 82 -12.20 19.61 18.57
CA HIS A 82 -12.38 18.58 17.55
C HIS A 82 -12.90 19.16 16.24
N ILE A 83 -12.31 18.79 15.11
CA ILE A 83 -12.79 19.15 13.78
C ILE A 83 -13.28 17.94 13.00
N LYS A 84 -14.38 18.10 12.28
CA LYS A 84 -14.98 17.04 11.47
C LYS A 84 -14.10 16.76 10.26
N MET A 85 -13.89 15.49 9.96
CA MET A 85 -13.26 15.05 8.71
C MET A 85 -14.10 15.45 7.50
N LEU A 86 -13.43 15.61 6.37
CA LEU A 86 -14.10 15.80 5.08
C LEU A 86 -14.80 14.50 4.66
N ARG A 87 -16.02 14.62 4.19
CA ARG A 87 -16.71 13.47 3.58
C ARG A 87 -16.05 13.15 2.24
N THR A 88 -15.62 11.90 2.10
CA THR A 88 -15.16 11.37 0.82
C THR A 88 -16.33 10.66 0.15
N GLN A 89 -16.79 11.16 -0.99
CA GLN A 89 -17.61 10.33 -1.85
C GLN A 89 -16.71 9.25 -2.46
N HIS A 90 -17.08 8.01 -2.26
CA HIS A 90 -16.44 6.92 -2.98
C HIS A 90 -16.93 6.98 -4.44
N CYS A 91 -16.10 7.53 -5.33
CA CYS A 91 -16.38 7.41 -6.76
C CYS A 91 -16.43 5.91 -7.12
N ALA A 92 -17.51 5.50 -7.76
CA ALA A 92 -17.67 4.13 -8.26
C ALA A 92 -16.63 3.80 -9.35
N PHE A 93 -16.05 4.83 -9.97
CA PHE A 93 -15.16 4.70 -11.12
C PHE A 93 -13.76 5.22 -10.80
N THR A 94 -12.73 4.51 -11.24
CA THR A 94 -11.34 4.98 -11.25
C THR A 94 -10.95 5.42 -12.66
N SER A 95 -10.07 6.42 -12.77
CA SER A 95 -9.46 6.73 -14.05
C SER A 95 -8.47 5.60 -14.40
N ILE A 96 -8.65 4.99 -15.56
CA ILE A 96 -7.82 3.91 -16.10
C ILE A 96 -6.36 4.35 -16.32
N GLN A 97 -6.11 5.66 -16.36
CA GLN A 97 -4.82 6.24 -16.77
C GLN A 97 -3.61 5.81 -15.93
N ASN A 98 -3.81 5.42 -14.67
CA ASN A 98 -2.72 5.05 -13.76
C ASN A 98 -2.67 3.54 -13.44
N GLU A 99 -3.40 2.71 -14.17
CA GLU A 99 -3.42 1.27 -13.93
C GLU A 99 -2.27 0.57 -14.67
N LEU A 100 -1.64 -0.39 -13.97
CA LEU A 100 -0.65 -1.27 -14.56
C LEU A 100 -1.36 -2.36 -15.35
N SER A 101 -1.02 -2.53 -16.63
CA SER A 101 -1.54 -3.61 -17.46
C SER A 101 -0.75 -4.90 -17.27
N MET A 102 -1.31 -6.06 -17.69
CA MET A 102 -0.58 -7.32 -17.73
C MET A 102 0.60 -7.26 -18.71
N GLN A 103 0.47 -6.50 -19.78
CA GLN A 103 1.56 -6.27 -20.74
C GLN A 103 2.71 -5.48 -20.10
N ASP A 104 2.41 -4.37 -19.39
CA ASP A 104 3.41 -3.59 -18.65
C ASP A 104 4.13 -4.48 -17.64
N TYR A 105 3.39 -5.26 -16.85
CA TYR A 105 3.93 -6.18 -15.85
C TYR A 105 4.89 -7.20 -16.48
N THR A 106 4.49 -7.82 -17.58
CA THR A 106 5.34 -8.79 -18.29
C THR A 106 6.60 -8.14 -18.86
N THR A 107 6.46 -6.94 -19.41
CA THR A 107 7.58 -6.16 -19.95
C THR A 107 8.56 -5.78 -18.85
N LEU A 108 8.08 -5.36 -17.66
CA LEU A 108 8.95 -5.07 -16.51
C LEU A 108 9.80 -6.28 -16.11
N ILE A 109 9.20 -7.47 -16.01
CA ILE A 109 9.93 -8.70 -15.65
C ILE A 109 10.99 -9.01 -16.71
N LYS A 110 10.62 -9.00 -17.99
CA LYS A 110 11.55 -9.27 -19.08
C LYS A 110 12.71 -8.27 -19.09
N THR A 111 12.43 -6.98 -18.93
CA THR A 111 13.46 -5.93 -18.89
C THR A 111 14.38 -6.11 -17.68
N ALA A 112 13.85 -6.49 -16.52
CA ALA A 112 14.66 -6.75 -15.34
C ALA A 112 15.60 -7.94 -15.55
N ILE A 113 15.15 -9.00 -16.24
CA ILE A 113 15.97 -10.17 -16.58
C ILE A 113 17.08 -9.78 -17.56
N THR A 114 16.75 -9.06 -18.63
CA THR A 114 17.73 -8.66 -19.66
C THR A 114 18.79 -7.71 -19.11
N GLN A 115 18.48 -6.92 -18.07
CA GLN A 115 19.42 -6.04 -17.39
C GLN A 115 20.18 -6.72 -16.22
N ASN A 116 20.10 -8.04 -16.11
CA ASN A 116 20.69 -8.81 -14.98
C ASN A 116 20.20 -8.37 -13.59
N CYS A 117 19.07 -7.68 -13.51
CA CYS A 117 18.40 -7.31 -12.26
C CYS A 117 17.50 -8.46 -11.75
N THR A 118 18.05 -9.68 -11.70
CA THR A 118 17.29 -10.92 -11.43
C THR A 118 16.51 -10.84 -10.11
N GLN A 119 17.11 -10.29 -9.05
CA GLN A 119 16.40 -10.16 -7.76
C GLN A 119 15.15 -9.26 -7.90
N LEU A 120 15.25 -8.16 -8.65
CA LEU A 120 14.10 -7.28 -8.88
C LEU A 120 13.01 -7.96 -9.70
N ALA A 121 13.39 -8.75 -10.72
CA ALA A 121 12.44 -9.57 -11.48
C ALA A 121 11.68 -10.53 -10.56
N MET A 122 12.39 -11.27 -9.71
CA MET A 122 11.81 -12.21 -8.74
C MET A 122 10.87 -11.51 -7.73
N ILE A 123 11.22 -10.30 -7.29
CA ILE A 123 10.38 -9.50 -6.40
C ILE A 123 9.08 -9.11 -7.12
N ILE A 124 9.17 -8.58 -8.35
CA ILE A 124 8.00 -8.17 -9.15
C ILE A 124 7.09 -9.38 -9.38
N GLU A 125 7.67 -10.52 -9.76
CA GLU A 125 6.93 -11.75 -10.02
C GLU A 125 6.25 -12.29 -8.75
N THR A 126 6.93 -12.25 -7.61
CA THR A 126 6.36 -12.63 -6.31
C THR A 126 5.18 -11.74 -5.92
N LEU A 127 5.33 -10.42 -6.04
CA LEU A 127 4.27 -9.47 -5.72
C LEU A 127 3.04 -9.67 -6.64
N GLY A 128 3.27 -9.90 -7.94
CA GLY A 128 2.22 -10.03 -8.93
C GLY A 128 1.51 -11.38 -8.92
N SER A 129 2.15 -12.44 -8.45
CA SER A 129 1.56 -13.78 -8.43
C SER A 129 0.93 -14.17 -7.08
N THR A 130 1.24 -13.43 -6.02
CA THR A 130 0.73 -13.71 -4.66
C THR A 130 -0.10 -12.57 -4.08
N GLY A 131 0.00 -11.38 -4.64
CA GLY A 131 -0.66 -10.18 -4.13
C GLY A 131 -0.19 -9.75 -2.74
N ILE A 132 0.96 -10.20 -2.25
CA ILE A 132 1.50 -9.79 -0.93
C ILE A 132 1.89 -8.31 -0.91
N ARG A 133 1.94 -7.73 0.29
CA ARG A 133 2.49 -6.38 0.47
C ARG A 133 4.02 -6.42 0.41
N ILE A 134 4.64 -5.36 -0.09
CA ILE A 134 6.11 -5.26 -0.14
C ILE A 134 6.77 -5.51 1.24
N SER A 135 6.14 -5.08 2.33
CA SER A 135 6.63 -5.34 3.69
C SER A 135 6.56 -6.80 4.12
N GLU A 136 5.84 -7.62 3.36
CA GLU A 136 5.64 -9.04 3.62
C GLU A 136 6.66 -9.92 2.88
N LEU A 137 7.47 -9.37 1.97
CA LEU A 137 8.55 -10.09 1.28
C LEU A 137 9.52 -10.81 2.23
N LYS A 138 9.71 -10.30 3.43
CA LYS A 138 10.54 -10.93 4.47
C LYS A 138 10.05 -12.29 4.93
N TYR A 139 8.78 -12.62 4.69
CA TYR A 139 8.20 -13.93 5.02
C TYR A 139 8.35 -14.95 3.89
N VAL A 140 8.83 -14.50 2.72
CA VAL A 140 9.20 -15.39 1.63
C VAL A 140 10.56 -15.95 1.93
N THR A 141 10.61 -17.17 2.48
CA THR A 141 11.82 -17.88 2.91
C THR A 141 11.96 -19.19 2.14
N VAL A 142 13.16 -19.73 2.11
CA VAL A 142 13.43 -21.03 1.46
C VAL A 142 12.53 -22.12 2.07
N GLU A 143 12.36 -22.10 3.38
CA GLU A 143 11.50 -23.04 4.12
C GLU A 143 10.04 -22.90 3.72
N SER A 144 9.57 -21.64 3.58
CA SER A 144 8.18 -21.37 3.14
C SER A 144 7.94 -21.79 1.68
N LEU A 145 8.97 -21.74 0.84
CA LEU A 145 8.86 -22.25 -0.54
C LEU A 145 8.74 -23.77 -0.56
N HIS A 146 9.49 -24.49 0.28
CA HIS A 146 9.39 -25.94 0.38
C HIS A 146 8.04 -26.42 0.92
N THR A 147 7.42 -25.67 1.82
CA THR A 147 6.06 -25.96 2.32
C THR A 147 4.94 -25.50 1.37
N GLY A 148 5.26 -24.68 0.36
CA GLY A 148 4.31 -24.09 -0.57
C GLY A 148 3.50 -22.94 -0.01
N MET A 149 3.76 -22.52 1.24
CA MET A 149 3.02 -21.45 1.90
C MET A 149 3.86 -20.65 2.91
N ALA A 150 3.48 -19.41 3.17
CA ALA A 150 4.00 -18.61 4.27
C ALA A 150 2.88 -18.16 5.22
N SER A 151 3.18 -18.15 6.51
CA SER A 151 2.29 -17.58 7.53
C SER A 151 2.73 -16.16 7.86
N ILE A 152 1.86 -15.19 7.63
CA ILE A 152 2.12 -13.78 7.95
C ILE A 152 1.34 -13.40 9.19
N SER A 153 2.06 -13.01 10.23
CA SER A 153 1.46 -12.39 11.41
C SER A 153 1.49 -10.87 11.28
N ASN A 154 0.35 -10.23 11.30
CA ASN A 154 0.23 -8.77 11.28
C ASN A 154 -0.89 -8.31 12.23
N LYS A 155 -0.53 -7.52 13.24
CA LYS A 155 -1.47 -6.96 14.25
C LYS A 155 -2.34 -8.05 14.92
N GLY A 156 -1.75 -9.17 15.31
CA GLY A 156 -2.44 -10.27 15.97
C GLY A 156 -3.31 -11.15 15.06
N LYS A 157 -3.35 -10.86 13.75
CA LYS A 157 -4.01 -11.70 12.75
C LYS A 157 -2.98 -12.48 11.97
N ILE A 158 -3.19 -13.78 11.84
CA ILE A 158 -2.37 -14.68 11.02
C ILE A 158 -3.13 -14.94 9.74
N ARG A 159 -2.48 -14.73 8.60
CA ARG A 159 -2.97 -15.20 7.30
C ARG A 159 -1.92 -16.06 6.61
N GLN A 160 -2.38 -16.99 5.81
CA GLN A 160 -1.52 -17.80 4.97
C GLN A 160 -1.44 -17.20 3.57
N ILE A 161 -0.27 -17.28 2.97
CA ILE A 161 -0.03 -17.00 1.56
C ILE A 161 0.31 -18.32 0.91
N LEU A 162 -0.44 -18.67 -0.13
CA LEU A 162 -0.15 -19.82 -0.97
C LEU A 162 0.70 -19.37 -2.16
N TYR A 163 1.73 -20.13 -2.47
CA TYR A 163 2.57 -19.87 -3.64
C TYR A 163 2.11 -20.73 -4.84
N PRO A 164 1.97 -20.12 -6.03
CA PRO A 164 1.81 -20.90 -7.26
C PRO A 164 3.04 -21.79 -7.48
N GLN A 165 2.82 -23.02 -7.95
CA GLN A 165 3.89 -24.02 -8.17
C GLN A 165 5.02 -23.47 -9.06
N LYS A 166 4.66 -22.76 -10.11
CA LYS A 166 5.62 -22.13 -11.03
C LYS A 166 6.51 -21.10 -10.29
N LEU A 167 5.92 -20.32 -9.39
CA LEU A 167 6.69 -19.34 -8.57
C LEU A 167 7.67 -20.08 -7.65
N ILE A 168 7.22 -21.14 -6.97
CA ILE A 168 8.09 -21.96 -6.09
C ILE A 168 9.31 -22.43 -6.88
N TYR A 169 9.10 -23.05 -8.04
CA TYR A 169 10.19 -23.54 -8.89
C TYR A 169 11.14 -22.41 -9.30
N THR A 170 10.62 -21.27 -9.74
CA THR A 170 11.42 -20.11 -10.15
C THR A 170 12.25 -19.58 -9.00
N LEU A 171 11.66 -19.41 -7.80
CA LEU A 171 12.35 -18.89 -6.64
C LEU A 171 13.37 -19.88 -6.06
N LEU A 172 13.11 -21.17 -6.05
CA LEU A 172 14.10 -22.18 -5.63
C LEU A 172 15.31 -22.21 -6.57
N ASN A 173 15.11 -22.11 -7.88
CA ASN A 173 16.22 -21.98 -8.83
C ASN A 173 17.00 -20.67 -8.62
N TYR A 174 16.32 -19.57 -8.34
CA TYR A 174 16.98 -18.32 -7.96
C TYR A 174 17.80 -18.50 -6.69
N CYS A 175 17.26 -19.12 -5.62
CA CYS A 175 17.96 -19.38 -4.38
C CYS A 175 19.23 -20.22 -4.64
N LYS A 176 19.11 -21.29 -5.44
CA LYS A 176 20.24 -22.13 -5.83
C LYS A 176 21.33 -21.34 -6.56
N SER A 177 20.94 -20.44 -7.50
CA SER A 177 21.91 -19.60 -8.24
C SER A 177 22.62 -18.53 -7.41
N LYS A 178 22.09 -18.25 -6.21
CA LYS A 178 22.62 -17.25 -5.25
C LYS A 178 23.12 -17.85 -3.96
N ASP A 179 23.25 -19.19 -3.88
CA ASP A 179 23.68 -19.92 -2.69
C ASP A 179 22.87 -19.57 -1.43
N ILE A 180 21.55 -19.34 -1.60
CA ILE A 180 20.63 -19.08 -0.50
C ILE A 180 20.06 -20.43 -0.05
N LEU A 181 20.64 -21.00 0.98
CA LEU A 181 20.28 -22.32 1.49
C LEU A 181 19.12 -22.28 2.49
N SER A 182 18.92 -21.16 3.20
CA SER A 182 17.89 -21.00 4.23
C SER A 182 17.53 -19.54 4.47
N GLY A 183 16.40 -19.33 5.14
CA GLY A 183 15.93 -18.00 5.55
C GLY A 183 15.36 -17.16 4.40
N CYS A 184 15.36 -15.84 4.56
CA CYS A 184 14.73 -14.91 3.64
C CYS A 184 15.35 -14.96 2.24
N VAL A 185 14.51 -15.11 1.21
CA VAL A 185 14.92 -15.15 -0.20
C VAL A 185 15.43 -13.80 -0.68
N PHE A 186 14.78 -12.72 -0.24
CA PHE A 186 15.09 -11.36 -0.68
C PHE A 186 15.84 -10.58 0.38
N LYS A 187 17.14 -10.47 0.21
CA LYS A 187 18.05 -9.77 1.12
C LYS A 187 19.11 -8.97 0.37
N THR A 188 19.70 -8.01 1.05
CA THR A 188 20.86 -7.25 0.55
C THR A 188 22.08 -8.16 0.48
N ALA A 189 23.15 -7.73 -0.22
CA ALA A 189 24.44 -8.43 -0.21
C ALA A 189 24.98 -8.65 1.20
N GLY A 190 24.68 -7.77 2.16
CA GLY A 190 25.05 -7.90 3.57
C GLY A 190 24.06 -8.73 4.41
N GLY A 191 23.13 -9.48 3.80
CA GLY A 191 22.17 -10.36 4.49
C GLY A 191 21.00 -9.67 5.19
N LYS A 192 20.89 -8.34 5.12
CA LYS A 192 19.81 -7.59 5.76
C LYS A 192 18.53 -7.63 4.89
N PRO A 193 17.33 -7.52 5.49
CA PRO A 193 16.09 -7.36 4.74
C PRO A 193 16.18 -6.16 3.79
N LEU A 194 15.56 -6.30 2.61
CA LEU A 194 15.49 -5.22 1.64
C LEU A 194 14.64 -4.06 2.16
N ASP A 195 15.16 -2.85 2.01
CA ASP A 195 14.37 -1.64 2.25
C ASP A 195 13.37 -1.43 1.11
N ARG A 196 12.12 -1.14 1.48
CA ARG A 196 11.03 -0.92 0.51
C ARG A 196 11.25 0.30 -0.39
N SER A 197 11.96 1.33 0.12
CA SER A 197 12.27 2.54 -0.67
C SER A 197 13.28 2.19 -1.77
N ASN A 198 14.27 1.35 -1.46
CA ASN A 198 15.25 0.88 -2.44
C ASN A 198 14.58 0.04 -3.55
N ILE A 199 13.65 -0.86 -3.18
CA ILE A 199 12.87 -1.62 -4.17
C ILE A 199 12.07 -0.67 -5.06
N TRP A 200 11.39 0.31 -4.46
CA TRP A 200 10.61 1.30 -5.20
C TRP A 200 11.49 2.11 -6.18
N HIS A 201 12.64 2.62 -5.72
CA HIS A 201 13.58 3.33 -6.59
C HIS A 201 14.10 2.45 -7.74
N SER A 202 14.42 1.18 -7.45
CA SER A 202 14.84 0.23 -8.48
C SER A 202 13.74 -0.04 -9.52
N MET A 203 12.49 -0.16 -9.10
CA MET A 203 11.35 -0.27 -10.00
C MET A 203 11.20 0.98 -10.88
N LYS A 204 11.33 2.19 -10.31
CA LYS A 204 11.27 3.45 -11.07
C LYS A 204 12.37 3.56 -12.10
N LYS A 205 13.59 3.17 -11.74
CA LYS A 205 14.73 3.15 -12.69
C LYS A 205 14.47 2.17 -13.85
N LEU A 206 13.90 1.01 -13.55
CA LEU A 206 13.57 0.00 -14.55
C LEU A 206 12.53 0.50 -15.57
N CYS A 207 11.59 1.35 -15.17
CA CYS A 207 10.55 1.90 -16.05
C CYS A 207 11.12 2.63 -17.25
N ASN A 208 12.20 3.41 -17.06
CA ASN A 208 12.85 4.16 -18.14
C ASN A 208 13.34 3.21 -19.24
N SER A 209 13.94 2.09 -18.85
CA SER A 209 14.44 1.08 -19.78
C SER A 209 13.33 0.23 -20.39
N ALA A 210 12.21 0.07 -19.69
CA ALA A 210 11.06 -0.69 -20.15
C ALA A 210 10.11 0.12 -21.05
N GLY A 211 10.30 1.45 -21.15
CA GLY A 211 9.38 2.33 -21.87
C GLY A 211 8.00 2.45 -21.23
N ILE A 212 7.92 2.27 -19.90
CA ILE A 212 6.66 2.28 -19.15
C ILE A 212 6.59 3.55 -18.29
N ASP A 213 5.41 4.16 -18.25
CA ASP A 213 5.17 5.30 -17.38
C ASP A 213 5.44 4.93 -15.92
N SER A 214 6.42 5.61 -15.34
CA SER A 214 6.83 5.37 -13.96
C SER A 214 5.71 5.66 -12.94
N ALA A 215 4.70 6.48 -13.27
CA ALA A 215 3.55 6.73 -12.42
C ALA A 215 2.73 5.45 -12.15
N LYS A 216 2.72 4.50 -13.09
CA LYS A 216 2.00 3.23 -12.99
C LYS A 216 2.75 2.16 -12.18
N VAL A 217 4.08 2.28 -12.00
CA VAL A 217 4.91 1.22 -11.46
C VAL A 217 5.29 1.50 -10.02
N TYR A 218 4.59 0.84 -9.11
CA TYR A 218 4.88 0.80 -7.68
C TYR A 218 4.27 -0.48 -7.07
N PRO A 219 4.80 -0.99 -5.95
CA PRO A 219 4.40 -2.29 -5.41
C PRO A 219 2.90 -2.45 -5.16
N HIS A 220 2.23 -1.37 -4.75
CA HIS A 220 0.80 -1.43 -4.50
C HIS A 220 -0.01 -1.59 -5.78
N ASN A 221 0.45 -1.00 -6.91
CA ASN A 221 -0.21 -1.15 -8.21
C ASN A 221 -0.03 -2.56 -8.81
N ILE A 222 1.09 -3.23 -8.50
CA ILE A 222 1.26 -4.65 -8.84
C ILE A 222 0.24 -5.51 -8.07
N ARG A 223 0.01 -5.20 -6.80
CA ARG A 223 -1.03 -5.87 -6.02
C ARG A 223 -2.45 -5.55 -6.52
N HIS A 224 -2.70 -4.35 -7.05
CA HIS A 224 -3.94 -4.01 -7.75
C HIS A 224 -4.14 -4.89 -9.00
N LEU A 225 -3.10 -5.06 -9.80
CA LEU A 225 -3.15 -5.94 -10.95
C LEU A 225 -3.49 -7.39 -10.55
N PHE A 226 -2.81 -7.94 -9.54
CA PHE A 226 -3.14 -9.26 -8.99
C PHE A 226 -4.61 -9.35 -8.59
N ALA A 227 -5.11 -8.36 -7.84
CA ALA A 227 -6.47 -8.35 -7.35
C ALA A 227 -7.50 -8.34 -8.49
N ARG A 228 -7.27 -7.57 -9.55
CA ARG A 228 -8.13 -7.56 -10.75
C ARG A 228 -8.12 -8.91 -11.45
N CYS A 229 -6.94 -9.43 -11.76
CA CYS A 229 -6.83 -10.73 -12.44
C CYS A 229 -7.47 -11.86 -11.62
N PHE A 230 -7.31 -11.86 -10.30
CA PHE A 230 -7.94 -12.83 -9.42
C PHE A 230 -9.47 -12.70 -9.43
N TYR A 231 -9.97 -11.45 -9.33
CA TYR A 231 -11.41 -11.19 -9.35
C TYR A 231 -12.03 -11.54 -10.71
N GLU A 232 -11.39 -11.20 -11.83
CA GLU A 232 -11.84 -11.54 -13.18
C GLU A 232 -12.01 -13.07 -13.37
N GLN A 233 -11.17 -13.88 -12.70
CA GLN A 233 -11.27 -15.33 -12.75
C GLN A 233 -12.31 -15.92 -11.81
N THR A 234 -12.52 -15.33 -10.65
CA THR A 234 -13.33 -15.94 -9.59
C THR A 234 -14.70 -15.29 -9.42
N ASN A 235 -14.83 -14.03 -9.80
CA ASN A 235 -15.98 -13.15 -9.51
C ASN A 235 -16.40 -13.14 -8.03
N ASP A 236 -15.46 -13.46 -7.12
CA ASP A 236 -15.70 -13.61 -5.69
C ASP A 236 -14.84 -12.61 -4.87
N ILE A 237 -15.49 -11.54 -4.43
CA ILE A 237 -14.84 -10.50 -3.65
C ILE A 237 -14.47 -10.97 -2.23
N ALA A 238 -15.22 -11.91 -1.64
CA ALA A 238 -14.94 -12.42 -0.32
C ALA A 238 -13.66 -13.26 -0.35
N LYS A 239 -13.53 -14.14 -1.33
CA LYS A 239 -12.33 -14.94 -1.58
C LYS A 239 -11.11 -14.07 -1.86
N LEU A 240 -11.28 -13.00 -2.64
CA LEU A 240 -10.21 -12.02 -2.87
C LEU A 240 -9.81 -11.30 -1.58
N ALA A 241 -10.77 -10.91 -0.73
CA ALA A 241 -10.49 -10.27 0.55
C ALA A 241 -9.67 -11.19 1.47
N ASP A 242 -10.01 -12.47 1.52
CA ASP A 242 -9.29 -13.48 2.31
C ASP A 242 -7.85 -13.64 1.82
N VAL A 243 -7.65 -13.82 0.51
CA VAL A 243 -6.31 -13.94 -0.09
C VAL A 243 -5.47 -12.69 0.17
N LEU A 244 -6.04 -11.51 0.05
CA LEU A 244 -5.36 -10.25 0.32
C LEU A 244 -5.18 -9.97 1.83
N GLY A 245 -5.88 -10.69 2.71
CA GLY A 245 -5.88 -10.49 4.16
C GLY A 245 -6.49 -9.16 4.56
N HIS A 246 -7.64 -8.81 3.97
CA HIS A 246 -8.41 -7.63 4.32
C HIS A 246 -9.50 -8.01 5.33
N SER A 247 -9.51 -7.33 6.46
CA SER A 247 -10.54 -7.51 7.49
C SER A 247 -11.86 -6.79 7.16
N ASN A 248 -11.84 -5.93 6.15
CA ASN A 248 -13.00 -5.20 5.67
C ASN A 248 -13.06 -5.31 4.13
N ILE A 249 -14.17 -5.83 3.63
CA ILE A 249 -14.44 -6.03 2.21
C ILE A 249 -14.41 -4.72 1.42
N GLU A 250 -14.78 -3.59 2.05
CA GLU A 250 -14.70 -2.26 1.44
C GLU A 250 -13.27 -1.91 0.99
N THR A 251 -12.26 -2.38 1.73
CA THR A 251 -10.85 -2.23 1.32
C THR A 251 -10.54 -3.01 0.04
N THR A 252 -11.26 -4.11 -0.21
CA THR A 252 -11.08 -4.93 -1.41
C THR A 252 -11.82 -4.35 -2.60
N ARG A 253 -12.97 -3.70 -2.39
CA ARG A 253 -13.77 -3.05 -3.46
C ARG A 253 -12.98 -1.99 -4.23
N ILE A 254 -11.97 -1.39 -3.62
CA ILE A 254 -11.10 -0.41 -4.28
C ILE A 254 -10.35 -1.03 -5.47
N TYR A 255 -10.02 -2.33 -5.40
CA TYR A 255 -9.27 -3.05 -6.44
C TYR A 255 -10.11 -3.51 -7.62
N ILE A 256 -11.42 -3.62 -7.43
CA ILE A 256 -12.36 -4.14 -8.43
C ILE A 256 -13.30 -3.07 -8.99
N LYS A 257 -12.96 -1.79 -8.76
CA LYS A 257 -13.71 -0.69 -9.37
C LYS A 257 -13.57 -0.78 -10.88
N THR A 258 -14.69 -0.97 -11.54
CA THR A 258 -14.80 -1.02 -12.99
C THR A 258 -14.68 0.37 -13.61
N SER A 259 -14.25 0.44 -14.86
CA SER A 259 -14.29 1.70 -15.61
C SER A 259 -15.74 2.07 -15.91
N GLY A 260 -16.03 3.38 -16.06
CA GLY A 260 -17.34 3.83 -16.48
C GLY A 260 -17.81 3.22 -17.82
N ASN A 261 -16.88 2.89 -18.71
CA ASN A 261 -17.18 2.22 -19.97
C ASN A 261 -17.62 0.77 -19.77
N GLU A 262 -17.05 0.05 -18.84
CA GLU A 262 -17.45 -1.31 -18.51
C GLU A 262 -18.84 -1.34 -17.86
N HIS A 263 -19.13 -0.42 -16.95
CA HIS A 263 -20.48 -0.26 -16.43
C HIS A 263 -21.48 0.06 -17.52
N ARG A 264 -21.14 0.93 -18.46
CA ARG A 264 -22.01 1.26 -19.59
C ARG A 264 -22.31 0.04 -20.45
N ARG A 265 -21.29 -0.78 -20.77
CA ARG A 265 -21.49 -2.04 -21.50
C ARG A 265 -22.41 -3.01 -20.78
N LEU A 266 -22.29 -3.10 -19.45
CA LEU A 266 -23.18 -3.93 -18.65
C LEU A 266 -24.62 -3.41 -18.69
N LEU A 267 -24.81 -2.11 -18.56
CA LEU A 267 -26.14 -1.49 -18.66
C LEU A 267 -26.75 -1.67 -20.05
N ASP A 268 -25.96 -1.49 -21.11
CA ASP A 268 -26.41 -1.69 -22.49
C ASP A 268 -26.81 -3.16 -22.74
N GLY A 269 -26.06 -4.11 -22.11
CA GLY A 269 -26.36 -5.54 -22.19
C GLY A 269 -27.58 -5.99 -21.40
N MET A 270 -28.14 -5.17 -20.50
CA MET A 270 -29.34 -5.51 -19.72
C MET A 270 -30.62 -5.50 -20.55
N GLY A 271 -30.63 -4.86 -21.74
CA GLY A 271 -31.81 -4.80 -22.60
C GLY A 271 -33.03 -4.10 -21.99
N MET A 272 -32.83 -3.18 -21.03
CA MET A 272 -33.91 -2.49 -20.33
C MET A 272 -34.42 -1.25 -21.07
N VAL A 273 -33.76 -0.86 -22.15
CA VAL A 273 -34.21 0.24 -23.02
C VAL A 273 -34.97 -0.39 -24.18
N VAL A 274 -36.26 -0.03 -24.36
CA VAL A 274 -37.16 -0.54 -25.40
C VAL A 274 -37.24 0.49 -26.51
#